data_d920fef8e365d5c176b051543b75c64c
#
_entry.id   d920fef8e365d5c176b051543b75c64c
#
_cell.length_a   1.000
_cell.length_b   1.000
_cell.length_c   1.000
_cell.angle_alpha   90.00
_cell.angle_beta   90.00
_cell.angle_gamma   90.00
#
_symmetry.space_group_name_H-M   'P 1'
#
loop_
_entity.id
_entity.type
_entity.pdbx_description
1 polymer ?
#
loop_
_entity_poly.entity_id
_entity_poly.type
_entity_poly.pdbx_seq_one_letter_code
_entity_poly.pdbx_strand_id
1 'polypeptide(L)'
;KDVMTGYDTTIIQVTPDVCYTQTTNALLYGISVNSEDAEKAMILLNWIYATKEANDLLNWGIEGKDYIVKEDGTLDYPEGVTMDNVGYHQDTGWAQMNQYNSYVWTGNDADVWEQYQAVRDSAIMSKAYGFFFDTTPVLNEISALTAVSEEYLTTIGSGSVEPETALAEFNEKLYAAGLQAVMDEKQEQLDDWLEQQ
;
A
#
# COMPACT_ATOMS: atom_id res chain seq x y z
N LYS A 1 18.71 4.55 0.35
CA LYS A 1 19.09 3.18 -0.11
C LYS A 1 20.59 3.01 -0.16
N ASP A 2 21.33 3.95 -0.73
CA ASP A 2 22.78 3.90 -0.86
C ASP A 2 23.49 3.85 0.49
N VAL A 3 22.96 4.58 1.48
CA VAL A 3 23.49 4.59 2.85
C VAL A 3 23.39 3.21 3.52
N MET A 4 22.33 2.47 3.23
CA MET A 4 22.12 1.13 3.86
C MET A 4 22.92 0.02 3.18
N THR A 5 23.14 0.12 1.88
CA THR A 5 23.77 -0.95 1.09
C THR A 5 25.23 -0.69 0.76
N GLY A 6 25.66 0.57 0.78
CA GLY A 6 26.98 1.00 0.32
C GLY A 6 27.17 0.88 -1.20
N TYR A 7 26.08 0.69 -1.95
CA TYR A 7 26.07 0.61 -3.41
C TYR A 7 25.21 1.70 -4.02
N ASP A 8 25.60 2.19 -5.18
CA ASP A 8 24.75 3.07 -5.99
C ASP A 8 23.53 2.28 -6.47
N THR A 9 22.34 2.82 -6.22
CA THR A 9 21.07 2.17 -6.60
C THR A 9 20.34 3.00 -7.65
N THR A 10 19.92 2.34 -8.73
CA THR A 10 19.10 2.96 -9.78
C THR A 10 17.72 2.33 -9.82
N ILE A 11 16.70 3.16 -9.87
CA ILE A 11 15.31 2.71 -10.06
C ILE A 11 14.94 2.93 -11.52
N ILE A 12 14.49 1.87 -12.19
CA ILE A 12 14.03 1.93 -13.58
C ILE A 12 12.57 1.49 -13.60
N GLN A 13 11.71 2.37 -14.11
CA GLN A 13 10.32 2.03 -14.36
C GLN A 13 10.22 1.14 -15.61
N VAL A 14 9.68 -0.06 -15.46
CA VAL A 14 9.57 -1.06 -16.54
C VAL A 14 8.15 -1.23 -17.08
N THR A 15 7.15 -0.63 -16.40
CA THR A 15 5.73 -0.66 -16.80
C THR A 15 5.14 0.74 -16.74
N PRO A 16 4.12 1.05 -17.54
CA PRO A 16 3.38 2.30 -17.36
C PRO A 16 2.68 2.33 -16.00
N ASP A 17 2.40 3.53 -15.50
CA ASP A 17 1.60 3.72 -14.30
C ASP A 17 0.14 3.37 -14.59
N VAL A 18 -0.43 2.44 -13.82
CA VAL A 18 -1.82 2.00 -13.94
C VAL A 18 -2.51 2.14 -12.58
N CYS A 19 -3.63 2.85 -12.58
CA CYS A 19 -4.50 2.95 -11.42
C CYS A 19 -5.54 1.82 -11.45
N TYR A 20 -5.60 1.02 -10.40
CA TYR A 20 -6.58 -0.06 -10.24
C TYR A 20 -7.16 -0.05 -8.82
N THR A 21 -8.23 -0.79 -8.58
CA THR A 21 -9.03 -0.69 -7.34
C THR A 21 -8.19 -0.85 -6.06
N GLN A 22 -7.25 -1.77 -6.02
CA GLN A 22 -6.41 -2.01 -4.85
C GLN A 22 -5.49 -0.83 -4.50
N THR A 23 -5.17 0.05 -5.45
CA THR A 23 -4.33 1.22 -5.16
C THR A 23 -5.04 2.25 -4.28
N THR A 24 -6.37 2.20 -4.21
CA THR A 24 -7.17 3.19 -3.48
C THR A 24 -7.83 2.65 -2.21
N ASN A 25 -7.91 1.33 -2.05
CA ASN A 25 -8.61 0.69 -0.92
C ASN A 25 -7.81 -0.39 -0.20
N ALA A 26 -6.49 -0.41 -0.38
CA ALA A 26 -5.62 -1.39 0.28
C ALA A 26 -5.62 -1.25 1.82
N LEU A 27 -5.84 -0.03 2.31
CA LEU A 27 -5.88 0.28 3.74
C LEU A 27 -7.12 1.14 4.03
N LEU A 28 -7.95 0.66 4.93
CA LEU A 28 -9.22 1.30 5.26
C LEU A 28 -9.38 1.42 6.78
N TYR A 29 -9.91 2.55 7.22
CA TYR A 29 -10.42 2.71 8.58
C TYR A 29 -11.90 2.35 8.64
N GLY A 30 -12.28 1.62 9.68
CA GLY A 30 -13.67 1.34 9.99
C GLY A 30 -14.06 1.88 11.37
N ILE A 31 -15.25 2.45 11.47
CA ILE A 31 -15.85 2.78 12.77
C ILE A 31 -16.73 1.60 13.20
N SER A 32 -16.41 1.03 14.37
CA SER A 32 -17.16 -0.11 14.90
C SER A 32 -18.64 0.25 15.13
N VAL A 33 -19.53 -0.69 14.81
CA VAL A 33 -20.95 -0.59 15.16
C VAL A 33 -21.20 -0.46 16.68
N ASN A 34 -20.23 -0.89 17.50
CA ASN A 34 -20.27 -0.75 18.96
C ASN A 34 -19.68 0.57 19.47
N SER A 35 -19.34 1.51 18.59
CA SER A 35 -18.85 2.83 18.99
C SER A 35 -19.97 3.57 19.74
N GLU A 36 -19.67 4.08 20.92
CA GLU A 36 -20.61 4.89 21.71
C GLU A 36 -20.90 6.26 21.05
N ASP A 37 -19.96 6.73 20.22
CA ASP A 37 -20.09 8.02 19.52
C ASP A 37 -19.38 7.96 18.16
N ALA A 38 -20.07 7.41 17.17
CA ALA A 38 -19.55 7.27 15.81
C ALA A 38 -19.28 8.64 15.13
N GLU A 39 -20.05 9.67 15.51
CA GLU A 39 -19.87 11.03 14.98
C GLU A 39 -18.53 11.62 15.43
N LYS A 40 -18.18 11.52 16.72
CA LYS A 40 -16.87 11.96 17.22
C LYS A 40 -15.72 11.14 16.64
N ALA A 41 -15.90 9.83 16.45
CA ALA A 41 -14.90 9.01 15.78
C ALA A 41 -14.66 9.49 14.34
N MET A 42 -15.72 9.83 13.60
CA MET A 42 -15.61 10.38 12.25
C MET A 42 -14.94 11.76 12.25
N ILE A 43 -15.24 12.63 13.23
CA ILE A 43 -14.58 13.94 13.38
C ILE A 43 -13.07 13.75 13.57
N LEU A 44 -12.65 12.79 14.41
CA LEU A 44 -11.24 12.46 14.60
C LEU A 44 -10.57 11.97 13.31
N LEU A 45 -11.20 11.04 12.61
CA LEU A 45 -10.68 10.55 11.33
C LEU A 45 -10.57 11.68 10.30
N ASN A 46 -11.59 12.53 10.20
CA ASN A 46 -11.56 13.68 9.31
C ASN A 46 -10.43 14.65 9.68
N TRP A 47 -10.18 14.91 10.96
CA TRP A 47 -9.05 15.75 11.40
C TRP A 47 -7.70 15.15 11.00
N ILE A 48 -7.53 13.83 11.19
CA ILE A 48 -6.31 13.09 10.79
C ILE A 48 -6.07 13.20 9.28
N TYR A 49 -7.11 13.06 8.46
CA TYR A 49 -6.96 13.08 7.01
C TYR A 49 -6.87 14.49 6.40
N ALA A 50 -7.50 15.50 7.02
CA ALA A 50 -7.69 16.80 6.43
C ALA A 50 -6.63 17.84 6.85
N THR A 51 -5.92 17.63 7.97
CA THR A 51 -5.04 18.66 8.52
C THR A 51 -3.56 18.25 8.50
N LYS A 52 -2.71 19.25 8.17
CA LYS A 52 -1.26 19.09 8.22
C LYS A 52 -0.78 18.80 9.64
N GLU A 53 -1.32 19.54 10.63
CA GLU A 53 -0.97 19.39 12.05
C GLU A 53 -1.12 17.94 12.53
N ALA A 54 -2.26 17.30 12.22
CA ALA A 54 -2.51 15.91 12.61
C ALA A 54 -1.54 14.95 11.89
N ASN A 55 -1.31 15.18 10.60
CA ASN A 55 -0.40 14.37 9.82
C ASN A 55 1.04 14.45 10.35
N ASP A 56 1.54 15.65 10.60
CA ASP A 56 2.90 15.85 11.09
C ASP A 56 3.06 15.29 12.52
N LEU A 57 2.07 15.52 13.38
CA LEU A 57 2.11 15.01 14.76
C LEU A 57 2.15 13.47 14.78
N LEU A 58 1.32 12.82 13.97
CA LEU A 58 1.24 11.35 13.93
C LEU A 58 2.40 10.70 13.19
N ASN A 59 2.97 11.39 12.22
CA ASN A 59 4.06 10.86 11.40
C ASN A 59 5.43 11.14 12.01
N TRP A 60 5.64 12.38 12.46
CA TRP A 60 6.95 12.90 12.83
C TRP A 60 7.09 13.24 14.31
N GLY A 61 5.99 13.45 15.05
CA GLY A 61 5.99 13.83 16.45
C GLY A 61 5.93 15.34 16.67
N ILE A 62 6.76 15.86 17.57
CA ILE A 62 6.73 17.25 18.05
C ILE A 62 7.89 18.02 17.45
N GLU A 63 7.58 19.16 16.78
CA GLU A 63 8.57 20.07 16.24
C GLU A 63 9.49 20.62 17.34
N GLY A 64 10.78 20.70 17.03
CA GLY A 64 11.84 21.10 17.95
C GLY A 64 12.29 20.02 18.91
N LYS A 65 11.56 18.91 19.03
CA LYS A 65 11.90 17.78 19.87
C LYS A 65 12.24 16.53 19.03
N ASP A 66 11.34 16.12 18.19
CA ASP A 66 11.46 14.90 17.38
C ASP A 66 11.90 15.23 15.95
N TYR A 67 11.57 16.42 15.45
CA TYR A 67 12.00 16.93 14.14
C TYR A 67 12.18 18.47 14.15
N ILE A 68 12.85 18.98 13.11
CA ILE A 68 12.93 20.41 12.77
C ILE A 68 12.54 20.61 11.31
N VAL A 69 12.05 21.79 10.96
CA VAL A 69 11.81 22.21 9.58
C VAL A 69 13.05 22.97 9.09
N LYS A 70 13.62 22.51 7.97
CA LYS A 70 14.78 23.11 7.31
C LYS A 70 14.37 24.32 6.45
N GLU A 71 15.35 25.11 5.99
CA GLU A 71 15.13 26.24 5.11
C GLU A 71 14.51 25.88 3.75
N ASP A 72 14.76 24.65 3.27
CA ASP A 72 14.19 24.12 2.04
C ASP A 72 12.76 23.55 2.22
N GLY A 73 12.22 23.62 3.44
CA GLY A 73 10.89 23.12 3.79
C GLY A 73 10.83 21.61 4.06
N THR A 74 11.93 20.87 3.97
CA THR A 74 12.00 19.48 4.36
C THR A 74 12.25 19.34 5.87
N LEU A 75 11.99 18.13 6.40
CA LEU A 75 12.26 17.81 7.80
C LEU A 75 13.62 17.17 7.98
N ASP A 76 14.19 17.35 9.17
CA ASP A 76 15.38 16.63 9.62
C ASP A 76 15.33 16.45 11.14
N TYR A 77 16.25 15.66 11.69
CA TYR A 77 16.40 15.54 13.14
C TYR A 77 16.98 16.82 13.73
N PRO A 78 16.58 17.20 14.97
CA PRO A 78 17.26 18.25 15.73
C PRO A 78 18.73 17.92 15.99
N GLU A 79 19.54 18.91 16.33
CA GLU A 79 20.94 18.71 16.69
C GLU A 79 21.10 17.65 17.81
N GLY A 80 21.94 16.65 17.58
CA GLY A 80 22.19 15.54 18.52
C GLY A 80 21.12 14.44 18.53
N VAL A 81 20.03 14.59 17.75
CA VAL A 81 19.02 13.54 17.56
C VAL A 81 19.34 12.78 16.28
N THR A 82 19.12 11.48 16.32
CA THR A 82 19.29 10.54 15.20
C THR A 82 18.16 9.53 15.18
N MET A 83 18.09 8.72 14.15
CA MET A 83 17.13 7.60 14.08
C MET A 83 17.22 6.66 15.30
N ASP A 84 18.41 6.51 15.88
CA ASP A 84 18.63 5.58 16.99
C ASP A 84 18.16 6.12 18.35
N ASN A 85 18.03 7.45 18.49
CA ASN A 85 17.72 8.09 19.78
C ASN A 85 16.52 9.03 19.75
N VAL A 86 15.86 9.20 18.61
CA VAL A 86 14.62 9.99 18.51
C VAL A 86 13.51 9.39 19.37
N GLY A 87 12.73 10.25 20.03
CA GLY A 87 11.64 9.79 20.89
C GLY A 87 10.43 9.29 20.12
N TYR A 88 10.18 9.83 18.92
CA TYR A 88 9.06 9.47 18.06
C TYR A 88 9.37 9.73 16.59
N HIS A 89 9.15 8.72 15.74
CA HIS A 89 9.26 8.81 14.29
C HIS A 89 8.60 7.58 13.68
N GLN A 90 7.45 7.73 13.00
CA GLN A 90 6.70 6.61 12.45
C GLN A 90 6.94 6.40 10.95
N ASP A 91 6.95 7.47 10.17
CA ASP A 91 7.04 7.44 8.70
C ASP A 91 6.00 6.49 8.05
N THR A 92 4.77 6.52 8.56
CA THR A 92 3.68 5.65 8.15
C THR A 92 2.50 6.40 7.51
N GLY A 93 2.74 7.61 7.06
CA GLY A 93 1.73 8.49 6.46
C GLY A 93 0.99 7.86 5.28
N TRP A 94 1.68 7.02 4.51
CA TRP A 94 1.11 6.26 3.40
C TRP A 94 0.00 5.27 3.83
N ALA A 95 0.00 4.81 5.08
CA ALA A 95 -0.92 3.80 5.59
C ALA A 95 -2.02 4.37 6.51
N GLN A 96 -1.73 5.47 7.21
CA GLN A 96 -2.55 5.89 8.35
C GLN A 96 -3.27 7.21 8.14
N MET A 97 -2.86 8.01 7.16
CA MET A 97 -3.36 9.36 6.97
C MET A 97 -3.20 9.83 5.52
N ASN A 98 -3.55 11.08 5.24
CA ASN A 98 -3.29 11.68 3.93
C ASN A 98 -1.87 12.28 3.92
N GLN A 99 -0.88 11.48 3.53
CA GLN A 99 0.52 11.91 3.51
C GLN A 99 0.81 13.15 2.65
N TYR A 100 -0.05 13.49 1.67
CA TYR A 100 0.08 14.71 0.87
C TYR A 100 -0.08 16.00 1.71
N ASN A 101 -0.63 15.89 2.92
CA ASN A 101 -0.71 16.99 3.87
C ASN A 101 0.50 17.05 4.81
N SER A 102 1.41 16.09 4.77
CA SER A 102 2.59 16.02 5.65
C SER A 102 3.80 16.72 5.02
N TYR A 103 4.74 17.13 5.87
CA TYR A 103 6.07 17.52 5.42
C TYR A 103 6.82 16.34 4.77
N VAL A 104 7.77 16.67 3.92
CA VAL A 104 8.69 15.73 3.30
C VAL A 104 9.94 15.57 4.18
N TRP A 105 10.36 14.32 4.41
CA TRP A 105 11.60 14.06 5.16
C TRP A 105 12.83 14.28 4.29
N THR A 106 13.92 14.80 4.89
CA THR A 106 15.20 15.01 4.22
C THR A 106 15.69 13.75 3.47
N GLY A 107 16.34 13.96 2.34
CA GLY A 107 16.76 12.85 1.45
C GLY A 107 15.73 12.49 0.36
N ASN A 108 14.54 13.11 0.41
CA ASN A 108 13.58 13.10 -0.69
C ASN A 108 13.53 14.49 -1.34
N ASP A 109 13.04 14.56 -2.57
CA ASP A 109 12.78 15.84 -3.23
C ASP A 109 11.69 16.61 -2.48
N ALA A 110 11.88 17.89 -2.28
CA ALA A 110 10.92 18.72 -1.52
C ALA A 110 9.52 18.74 -2.17
N ASP A 111 9.44 18.53 -3.48
CA ASP A 111 8.23 18.49 -4.29
C ASP A 111 7.73 17.05 -4.59
N VAL A 112 8.12 16.06 -3.78
CA VAL A 112 7.76 14.65 -4.01
C VAL A 112 6.24 14.42 -4.06
N TRP A 113 5.47 15.21 -3.31
CA TRP A 113 4.00 15.10 -3.34
C TRP A 113 3.40 15.59 -4.65
N GLU A 114 3.94 16.66 -5.21
CA GLU A 114 3.59 17.15 -6.54
C GLU A 114 3.97 16.15 -7.64
N GLN A 115 5.14 15.52 -7.52
CA GLN A 115 5.56 14.45 -8.43
C GLN A 115 4.60 13.26 -8.37
N TYR A 116 4.20 12.80 -7.17
CA TYR A 116 3.22 11.71 -7.03
C TYR A 116 1.84 12.09 -7.57
N GLN A 117 1.43 13.34 -7.39
CA GLN A 117 0.20 13.86 -7.99
C GLN A 117 0.25 13.79 -9.51
N ALA A 118 1.36 14.25 -10.11
CA ALA A 118 1.54 14.21 -11.56
C ALA A 118 1.52 12.77 -12.11
N VAL A 119 2.16 11.82 -11.42
CA VAL A 119 2.10 10.39 -11.76
C VAL A 119 0.66 9.87 -11.73
N ARG A 120 -0.08 10.17 -10.66
CA ARG A 120 -1.49 9.78 -10.53
C ARG A 120 -2.36 10.35 -11.65
N ASP A 121 -2.17 11.63 -11.98
CA ASP A 121 -2.98 12.33 -12.96
C ASP A 121 -2.68 11.87 -14.40
N SER A 122 -1.49 11.29 -14.64
CA SER A 122 -1.08 10.69 -15.92
C SER A 122 -1.30 9.17 -16.01
N ALA A 123 -1.62 8.51 -14.89
CA ALA A 123 -1.77 7.06 -14.84
C ALA A 123 -2.94 6.55 -15.70
N ILE A 124 -2.74 5.40 -16.31
CA ILE A 124 -3.79 4.71 -17.06
C ILE A 124 -4.83 4.16 -16.09
N MET A 125 -6.08 4.61 -16.21
CA MET A 125 -7.17 4.06 -15.41
C MET A 125 -7.56 2.68 -15.94
N SER A 126 -7.49 1.67 -15.06
CA SER A 126 -7.96 0.33 -15.40
C SER A 126 -9.46 0.34 -15.74
N LYS A 127 -9.87 -0.44 -16.75
CA LYS A 127 -11.29 -0.62 -17.07
C LYS A 127 -12.07 -1.29 -15.92
N ALA A 128 -11.38 -2.04 -15.06
CA ALA A 128 -11.95 -2.68 -13.88
C ALA A 128 -11.81 -1.80 -12.61
N TYR A 129 -11.49 -0.51 -12.75
CA TYR A 129 -11.39 0.38 -11.60
C TYR A 129 -12.74 0.57 -10.92
N GLY A 130 -12.83 0.21 -9.65
CA GLY A 130 -14.08 0.19 -8.87
C GLY A 130 -14.72 -1.20 -8.74
N PHE A 131 -14.25 -2.19 -9.49
CA PHE A 131 -14.71 -3.57 -9.35
C PHE A 131 -14.18 -4.21 -8.07
N PHE A 132 -15.06 -4.90 -7.35
CA PHE A 132 -14.76 -5.71 -6.16
C PHE A 132 -15.26 -7.14 -6.37
N PHE A 133 -14.36 -8.08 -6.29
CA PHE A 133 -14.71 -9.49 -6.40
C PHE A 133 -15.33 -10.00 -5.09
N ASP A 134 -16.57 -10.47 -5.14
CA ASP A 134 -17.20 -11.22 -4.04
C ASP A 134 -16.70 -12.66 -4.07
N THR A 135 -15.91 -13.03 -3.08
CA THR A 135 -15.33 -14.37 -2.97
C THR A 135 -16.27 -15.41 -2.35
N THR A 136 -17.45 -15.01 -1.87
CA THR A 136 -18.38 -15.87 -1.16
C THR A 136 -18.74 -17.16 -1.94
N PRO A 137 -19.03 -17.12 -3.26
CA PRO A 137 -19.37 -18.31 -4.02
C PRO A 137 -18.24 -19.36 -4.15
N VAL A 138 -16.99 -18.93 -4.03
CA VAL A 138 -15.78 -19.75 -4.26
C VAL A 138 -14.83 -19.75 -3.05
N LEU A 139 -15.36 -19.55 -1.85
CA LEU A 139 -14.56 -19.40 -0.62
C LEU A 139 -13.71 -20.64 -0.30
N ASN A 140 -14.22 -21.85 -0.58
CA ASN A 140 -13.49 -23.09 -0.34
C ASN A 140 -12.28 -23.23 -1.29
N GLU A 141 -12.48 -22.92 -2.55
CA GLU A 141 -11.46 -22.92 -3.60
C GLU A 141 -10.38 -21.88 -3.27
N ILE A 142 -10.76 -20.66 -2.88
CA ILE A 142 -9.81 -19.63 -2.44
C ILE A 142 -8.98 -20.09 -1.25
N SER A 143 -9.59 -20.76 -0.27
CA SER A 143 -8.85 -21.30 0.88
C SER A 143 -7.85 -22.38 0.47
N ALA A 144 -8.24 -23.27 -0.44
CA ALA A 144 -7.36 -24.31 -0.98
C ALA A 144 -6.22 -23.72 -1.82
N LEU A 145 -6.51 -22.71 -2.65
CA LEU A 145 -5.51 -21.99 -3.45
C LEU A 145 -4.49 -21.25 -2.57
N THR A 146 -4.95 -20.65 -1.46
CA THR A 146 -4.06 -20.00 -0.49
C THR A 146 -3.08 -21.00 0.11
N ALA A 147 -3.54 -22.17 0.54
CA ALA A 147 -2.67 -23.21 1.08
C ALA A 147 -1.61 -23.69 0.08
N VAL A 148 -2.00 -23.90 -1.20
CA VAL A 148 -1.07 -24.25 -2.27
C VAL A 148 -0.06 -23.10 -2.51
N SER A 149 -0.52 -21.86 -2.50
CA SER A 149 0.36 -20.70 -2.69
C SER A 149 1.40 -20.56 -1.57
N GLU A 150 1.01 -20.77 -0.32
CA GLU A 150 1.91 -20.76 0.84
C GLU A 150 2.98 -21.86 0.77
N GLU A 151 2.62 -23.04 0.24
CA GLU A 151 3.56 -24.16 0.08
C GLU A 151 4.67 -23.82 -0.95
N TYR A 152 4.34 -23.15 -2.05
CA TYR A 152 5.24 -23.01 -3.21
C TYR A 152 5.92 -21.65 -3.36
N LEU A 153 5.21 -20.53 -3.09
CA LEU A 153 5.70 -19.20 -3.46
C LEU A 153 7.03 -18.81 -2.80
N THR A 154 7.21 -19.19 -1.55
CA THR A 154 8.45 -18.85 -0.81
C THR A 154 9.66 -19.57 -1.41
N THR A 155 9.53 -20.86 -1.72
CA THR A 155 10.63 -21.67 -2.21
C THR A 155 10.98 -21.35 -3.67
N ILE A 156 9.97 -21.11 -4.51
CA ILE A 156 10.17 -20.67 -5.90
C ILE A 156 10.79 -19.25 -5.91
N GLY A 157 10.21 -18.31 -5.14
CA GLY A 157 10.64 -16.92 -5.12
C GLY A 157 12.04 -16.70 -4.55
N SER A 158 12.49 -17.56 -3.63
CA SER A 158 13.85 -17.53 -3.09
C SER A 158 14.88 -18.27 -3.94
N GLY A 159 14.45 -18.99 -4.98
CA GLY A 159 15.31 -19.83 -5.80
C GLY A 159 15.86 -21.05 -5.06
N SER A 160 15.17 -21.50 -3.98
CA SER A 160 15.58 -22.67 -3.19
C SER A 160 15.29 -24.00 -3.89
N VAL A 161 14.52 -23.97 -4.95
CA VAL A 161 14.12 -25.13 -5.77
C VAL A 161 14.38 -24.82 -7.24
N GLU A 162 14.41 -25.90 -8.07
CA GLU A 162 14.52 -25.73 -9.52
C GLU A 162 13.20 -25.09 -10.06
N PRO A 163 13.25 -23.86 -10.65
CA PRO A 163 12.04 -23.09 -10.92
C PRO A 163 11.11 -23.73 -11.95
N GLU A 164 11.66 -24.33 -13.02
CA GLU A 164 10.83 -24.87 -14.11
C GLU A 164 9.97 -26.04 -13.62
N THR A 165 10.56 -26.96 -12.86
CA THR A 165 9.85 -28.13 -12.31
C THR A 165 8.85 -27.69 -11.24
N ALA A 166 9.30 -26.83 -10.29
CA ALA A 166 8.44 -26.38 -9.20
C ALA A 166 7.25 -25.54 -9.68
N LEU A 167 7.44 -24.70 -10.72
CA LEU A 167 6.36 -23.92 -11.32
C LEU A 167 5.34 -24.80 -12.02
N ALA A 168 5.79 -25.87 -12.69
CA ALA A 168 4.88 -26.82 -13.32
C ALA A 168 3.99 -27.56 -12.29
N GLU A 169 4.60 -28.05 -11.20
CA GLU A 169 3.87 -28.68 -10.09
C GLU A 169 2.93 -27.70 -9.40
N PHE A 170 3.38 -26.46 -9.15
CA PHE A 170 2.57 -25.40 -8.56
C PHE A 170 1.31 -25.13 -9.38
N ASN A 171 1.45 -24.95 -10.69
CA ASN A 171 0.32 -24.75 -11.59
C ASN A 171 -0.65 -25.93 -11.58
N GLU A 172 -0.15 -27.18 -11.64
CA GLU A 172 -0.99 -28.36 -11.57
C GLU A 172 -1.82 -28.41 -10.27
N LYS A 173 -1.18 -28.13 -9.12
CA LYS A 173 -1.87 -28.09 -7.83
C LYS A 173 -2.87 -26.94 -7.73
N LEU A 174 -2.59 -25.77 -8.30
CA LEU A 174 -3.55 -24.66 -8.34
C LEU A 174 -4.81 -25.04 -9.12
N TYR A 175 -4.67 -25.64 -10.30
CA TYR A 175 -5.82 -26.10 -11.07
C TYR A 175 -6.60 -27.22 -10.36
N ALA A 176 -5.90 -28.16 -9.71
CA ALA A 176 -6.53 -29.20 -8.90
C ALA A 176 -7.27 -28.63 -7.65
N ALA A 177 -6.80 -27.50 -7.11
CA ALA A 177 -7.43 -26.80 -5.98
C ALA A 177 -8.61 -25.90 -6.39
N GLY A 178 -8.96 -25.82 -7.68
CA GLY A 178 -10.13 -25.08 -8.16
C GLY A 178 -9.83 -23.71 -8.77
N LEU A 179 -8.60 -23.45 -9.21
CA LEU A 179 -8.24 -22.16 -9.83
C LEU A 179 -9.20 -21.77 -10.96
N GLN A 180 -9.58 -22.73 -11.83
CA GLN A 180 -10.48 -22.45 -12.95
C GLN A 180 -11.84 -21.93 -12.46
N ALA A 181 -12.42 -22.53 -11.42
CA ALA A 181 -13.71 -22.11 -10.88
C ALA A 181 -13.64 -20.67 -10.33
N VAL A 182 -12.54 -20.31 -9.65
CA VAL A 182 -12.34 -18.93 -9.15
C VAL A 182 -12.18 -17.94 -10.29
N MET A 183 -11.47 -18.33 -11.37
CA MET A 183 -11.31 -17.48 -12.55
C MET A 183 -12.63 -17.24 -13.28
N ASP A 184 -13.43 -18.28 -13.46
CA ASP A 184 -14.73 -18.21 -14.13
C ASP A 184 -15.71 -17.33 -13.35
N GLU A 185 -15.82 -17.56 -12.04
CA GLU A 185 -16.66 -16.74 -11.14
C GLU A 185 -16.25 -15.25 -11.15
N LYS A 186 -14.94 -14.98 -11.07
CA LYS A 186 -14.45 -13.62 -11.11
C LYS A 186 -14.70 -12.93 -12.44
N GLN A 187 -14.61 -13.68 -13.54
CA GLN A 187 -14.90 -13.15 -14.88
C GLN A 187 -16.39 -12.83 -15.03
N GLU A 188 -17.27 -13.72 -14.58
CA GLU A 188 -18.72 -13.49 -14.61
C GLU A 188 -19.11 -12.23 -13.83
N GLN A 189 -18.62 -12.08 -12.59
CA GLN A 189 -18.87 -10.88 -11.80
C GLN A 189 -18.32 -9.62 -12.44
N LEU A 190 -17.15 -9.67 -13.08
CA LEU A 190 -16.56 -8.54 -13.77
C LEU A 190 -17.39 -8.13 -15.00
N ASP A 191 -17.86 -9.10 -15.78
CA ASP A 191 -18.66 -8.85 -16.96
C ASP A 191 -20.02 -8.23 -16.57
N ASP A 192 -20.68 -8.77 -15.55
CA ASP A 192 -21.92 -8.21 -14.99
C ASP A 192 -21.74 -6.78 -14.46
N TRP A 193 -20.61 -6.53 -13.81
CA TRP A 193 -20.28 -5.20 -13.30
C TRP A 193 -20.03 -4.20 -14.43
N LEU A 194 -19.34 -4.61 -15.49
CA LEU A 194 -19.07 -3.76 -16.66
C LEU A 194 -20.34 -3.40 -17.44
N GLU A 195 -21.34 -4.28 -17.47
CA GLU A 195 -22.63 -4.02 -18.12
C GLU A 195 -23.47 -2.94 -17.38
N GLN A 196 -23.13 -2.66 -16.11
CA GLN A 196 -23.83 -1.70 -15.27
C GLN A 196 -23.16 -0.31 -15.26
N GLN A 197 -22.02 -0.13 -15.94
CA GLN A 197 -21.30 1.14 -16.02
C GLN A 197 -21.75 1.97 -17.22
#